data_3de3aec80e24dc80af09c2549f251b49
#
_entry.id   3de3aec80e24dc80af09c2549f251b49
#
_cell.length_a   1.000
_cell.length_b   1.000
_cell.length_c   1.000
_cell.angle_alpha   90.00
_cell.angle_beta   90.00
_cell.angle_gamma   90.00
#
_symmetry.space_group_name_H-M   'P 1'
#
loop_
_entity.id
_entity.type
_entity.pdbx_description
1 polymer ?
#
loop_
_entity_poly.entity_id
_entity_poly.type
_entity_poly.pdbx_seq_one_letter_code
_entity_poly.pdbx_strand_id
1 'polypeptide(L)'
;MPVEVSACRSVMPNPGQPTTSPGATGEVVRRLQRALRRTPDLGVIVNGTFDSPTETAVKEFQESAGLVVDGVVGPLTWNALPDGGPMPTLQEGSSGDVVRSLQTVLTNGASGQWNTTPQGIDGDFGPHTKASVEAFQSWGGVTGDGIVGDQTWSVSLHAASSTLESAVGLNFIIG
;
A
#
# COMPACT_ATOMS: atom_id res chain seq x y z
N MET A 1 -17.55 26.16 -16.59
CA MET A 1 -18.14 25.53 -15.86
C MET A 1 -17.73 24.15 -15.73
N PRO A 2 -18.02 23.27 -16.50
CA PRO A 2 -17.68 21.90 -16.32
C PRO A 2 -16.21 21.62 -16.30
N VAL A 3 -15.44 22.48 -16.85
CA VAL A 3 -14.01 22.26 -16.95
C VAL A 3 -13.35 22.22 -15.60
N GLU A 4 -13.76 23.13 -14.75
CA GLU A 4 -13.17 23.17 -13.48
C GLU A 4 -13.52 21.98 -12.69
N VAL A 5 -14.71 21.52 -12.85
CA VAL A 5 -15.16 20.34 -12.14
C VAL A 5 -14.31 19.15 -12.48
N SER A 6 -13.98 19.00 -13.75
CA SER A 6 -13.12 17.95 -14.17
C SER A 6 -11.77 17.99 -13.50
N ALA A 7 -11.19 19.15 -13.48
CA ALA A 7 -9.89 19.32 -12.87
C ALA A 7 -9.94 18.98 -11.39
N CYS A 8 -11.00 19.38 -10.72
CA CYS A 8 -11.12 19.06 -9.32
C CYS A 8 -11.23 17.58 -9.07
N ARG A 9 -11.94 16.88 -9.92
CA ARG A 9 -12.08 15.46 -9.75
C ARG A 9 -10.77 14.74 -9.83
N SER A 10 -9.88 15.22 -10.67
CA SER A 10 -8.61 14.53 -10.88
C SER A 10 -7.73 14.54 -9.65
N VAL A 11 -8.01 15.40 -8.68
CA VAL A 11 -7.21 15.43 -7.47
C VAL A 11 -7.86 14.72 -6.28
N MET A 12 -8.99 14.06 -6.53
CA MET A 12 -9.65 13.32 -5.45
C MET A 12 -9.15 11.88 -5.47
N PRO A 13 -8.32 11.51 -4.50
CA PRO A 13 -7.70 10.18 -4.54
C PRO A 13 -8.66 9.04 -4.24
N ASN A 14 -9.74 9.30 -3.56
CA ASN A 14 -10.68 8.24 -3.19
C ASN A 14 -12.11 8.65 -3.54
N PRO A 15 -12.41 8.79 -4.84
CA PRO A 15 -13.73 9.30 -5.23
C PRO A 15 -14.84 8.28 -4.98
N GLY A 16 -15.98 8.78 -4.55
CA GLY A 16 -17.18 7.96 -4.44
C GLY A 16 -17.18 6.94 -3.33
N GLN A 17 -16.30 7.06 -2.36
CA GLN A 17 -16.26 6.08 -1.28
C GLN A 17 -17.40 6.32 -0.29
N PRO A 18 -18.02 5.25 0.20
CA PRO A 18 -19.08 5.38 1.20
C PRO A 18 -18.52 5.73 2.56
N THR A 19 -19.34 6.32 3.41
CA THR A 19 -18.98 6.57 4.80
C THR A 19 -18.70 5.23 5.48
N THR A 20 -17.59 5.14 6.16
CA THR A 20 -17.10 3.88 6.75
C THR A 20 -16.80 4.12 8.22
N SER A 21 -17.19 3.19 9.07
CA SER A 21 -17.06 3.35 10.52
C SER A 21 -16.65 2.02 11.17
N PRO A 22 -16.29 2.05 12.45
CA PRO A 22 -15.88 0.81 13.13
C PRO A 22 -16.91 -0.30 12.98
N GLY A 23 -16.43 -1.49 12.70
CA GLY A 23 -17.27 -2.66 12.46
C GLY A 23 -17.50 -2.95 10.99
N ALA A 24 -17.17 -2.02 10.10
CA ALA A 24 -17.31 -2.25 8.67
C ALA A 24 -16.29 -3.29 8.19
N THR A 25 -16.61 -3.94 7.07
CA THR A 25 -15.72 -4.95 6.48
C THR A 25 -15.76 -4.81 4.97
N GLY A 26 -14.77 -5.42 4.32
CA GLY A 26 -14.78 -5.54 2.87
C GLY A 26 -13.73 -4.66 2.21
N GLU A 27 -13.89 -4.48 0.90
CA GLU A 27 -12.89 -3.78 0.09
C GLU A 27 -12.78 -2.31 0.44
N VAL A 28 -13.89 -1.68 0.83
CA VAL A 28 -13.83 -0.27 1.23
C VAL A 28 -12.93 -0.11 2.45
N VAL A 29 -12.95 -1.07 3.36
CA VAL A 29 -12.08 -1.02 4.54
C VAL A 29 -10.64 -1.26 4.14
N ARG A 30 -10.40 -2.19 3.22
CA ARG A 30 -9.04 -2.40 2.72
C ARG A 30 -8.49 -1.13 2.08
N ARG A 31 -9.31 -0.45 1.30
CA ARG A 31 -8.90 0.80 0.68
C ARG A 31 -8.54 1.84 1.75
N LEU A 32 -9.35 1.93 2.79
CA LEU A 32 -9.07 2.82 3.90
C LEU A 32 -7.75 2.47 4.57
N GLN A 33 -7.55 1.19 4.85
CA GLN A 33 -6.34 0.74 5.53
C GLN A 33 -5.10 0.99 4.68
N ARG A 34 -5.18 0.80 3.36
CA ARG A 34 -4.06 1.13 2.48
C ARG A 34 -3.76 2.63 2.51
N ALA A 35 -4.82 3.45 2.47
CA ALA A 35 -4.65 4.90 2.53
C ALA A 35 -4.00 5.33 3.83
N LEU A 36 -4.45 4.77 4.95
CA LEU A 36 -3.88 5.10 6.26
C LEU A 36 -2.41 4.68 6.33
N ARG A 37 -2.09 3.51 5.80
CA ARG A 37 -0.70 3.05 5.81
C ARG A 37 0.21 3.96 5.01
N ARG A 38 -0.32 4.64 4.02
CA ARG A 38 0.45 5.56 3.18
C ARG A 38 0.61 6.95 3.79
N THR A 39 -0.04 7.19 4.94
CA THR A 39 0.21 8.42 5.69
C THR A 39 1.41 8.19 6.59
N PRO A 40 2.15 9.25 6.94
CA PRO A 40 3.32 9.09 7.80
C PRO A 40 2.96 8.51 9.16
N ASP A 41 3.77 7.60 9.61
CA ASP A 41 3.74 7.08 10.98
C ASP A 41 2.54 6.23 11.37
N LEU A 42 1.72 5.82 10.43
CA LEU A 42 0.59 4.95 10.77
C LEU A 42 0.85 3.53 10.29
N GLY A 43 0.92 2.61 11.25
CA GLY A 43 1.18 1.21 10.95
C GLY A 43 -0.10 0.38 10.97
N VAL A 44 -0.88 0.46 9.92
CA VAL A 44 -2.16 -0.22 9.83
C VAL A 44 -2.03 -1.49 9.01
N ILE A 45 -2.65 -2.57 9.50
CA ILE A 45 -2.67 -3.83 8.78
C ILE A 45 -3.88 -3.85 7.85
N VAL A 46 -3.66 -4.27 6.60
CA VAL A 46 -4.73 -4.34 5.61
C VAL A 46 -5.41 -5.71 5.73
N ASN A 47 -6.44 -5.78 6.55
CA ASN A 47 -7.16 -7.04 6.80
C ASN A 47 -8.63 -6.98 6.43
N GLY A 48 -9.13 -5.82 5.98
CA GLY A 48 -10.51 -5.69 5.56
C GLY A 48 -11.53 -5.57 6.68
N THR A 49 -11.06 -5.37 7.91
CA THR A 49 -11.94 -5.20 9.07
C THR A 49 -11.63 -3.89 9.76
N PHE A 50 -12.64 -3.06 9.96
CA PHE A 50 -12.47 -1.77 10.65
C PHE A 50 -12.42 -2.07 12.15
N ASP A 51 -11.26 -2.46 12.60
CA ASP A 51 -11.05 -2.87 13.99
C ASP A 51 -10.47 -1.71 14.82
N SER A 52 -10.17 -1.98 16.09
CA SER A 52 -9.68 -0.93 16.99
C SER A 52 -8.39 -0.27 16.51
N PRO A 53 -7.39 -1.01 16.00
CA PRO A 53 -6.21 -0.34 15.45
C PRO A 53 -6.54 0.57 14.27
N THR A 54 -7.49 0.16 13.43
CA THR A 54 -7.92 0.98 12.31
C THR A 54 -8.62 2.25 12.81
N GLU A 55 -9.48 2.11 13.80
CA GLU A 55 -10.17 3.26 14.38
C GLU A 55 -9.17 4.25 14.98
N THR A 56 -8.20 3.75 15.72
CA THR A 56 -7.16 4.59 16.31
C THR A 56 -6.40 5.35 15.22
N ALA A 57 -6.04 4.66 14.15
CA ALA A 57 -5.32 5.28 13.05
C ALA A 57 -6.18 6.36 12.36
N VAL A 58 -7.48 6.10 12.20
CA VAL A 58 -8.39 7.09 11.63
C VAL A 58 -8.42 8.35 12.49
N LYS A 59 -8.54 8.16 13.79
CA LYS A 59 -8.59 9.30 14.69
C LYS A 59 -7.29 10.11 14.68
N GLU A 60 -6.16 9.42 14.65
CA GLU A 60 -4.86 10.09 14.58
C GLU A 60 -4.73 10.87 13.29
N PHE A 61 -5.18 10.28 12.17
CA PHE A 61 -5.14 10.96 10.91
C PHE A 61 -6.05 12.19 10.92
N GLN A 62 -7.27 12.04 11.45
CA GLN A 62 -8.21 13.16 11.50
C GLN A 62 -7.64 14.31 12.32
N GLU A 63 -6.98 14.00 13.42
CA GLU A 63 -6.38 15.02 14.24
C GLU A 63 -5.26 15.75 13.49
N SER A 64 -4.40 15.00 12.82
CA SER A 64 -3.29 15.61 12.09
C SER A 64 -3.76 16.42 10.89
N ALA A 65 -4.90 16.06 10.32
CA ALA A 65 -5.45 16.75 9.15
C ALA A 65 -6.39 17.91 9.55
N GLY A 66 -6.61 18.12 10.84
CA GLY A 66 -7.49 19.19 11.26
C GLY A 66 -8.98 18.92 11.07
N LEU A 67 -9.34 17.64 11.02
CA LEU A 67 -10.73 17.23 10.84
C LEU A 67 -11.38 16.89 12.17
N VAL A 68 -12.70 16.70 12.16
CA VAL A 68 -13.39 16.23 13.36
C VAL A 68 -12.89 14.83 13.68
N VAL A 69 -12.47 14.62 14.93
CA VAL A 69 -11.90 13.35 15.37
C VAL A 69 -13.03 12.49 15.93
N ASP A 70 -13.69 11.76 15.05
CA ASP A 70 -14.84 10.94 15.43
C ASP A 70 -14.67 9.47 15.08
N GLY A 71 -13.59 9.11 14.41
CA GLY A 71 -13.36 7.72 14.01
C GLY A 71 -14.22 7.27 12.84
N VAL A 72 -14.96 8.17 12.21
CA VAL A 72 -15.82 7.84 11.08
C VAL A 72 -15.22 8.45 9.82
N VAL A 73 -15.09 7.65 8.78
CA VAL A 73 -14.48 8.09 7.53
C VAL A 73 -15.58 8.53 6.58
N GLY A 74 -15.89 9.82 6.65
CA GLY A 74 -16.87 10.41 5.74
C GLY A 74 -16.19 11.14 4.59
N PRO A 75 -16.93 11.93 3.81
CA PRO A 75 -16.36 12.57 2.62
C PRO A 75 -15.14 13.44 2.90
N LEU A 76 -15.16 14.17 4.00
CA LEU A 76 -14.01 15.04 4.30
C LEU A 76 -12.76 14.22 4.62
N THR A 77 -12.94 13.13 5.35
CA THR A 77 -11.80 12.26 5.67
C THR A 77 -11.29 11.57 4.42
N TRP A 78 -12.20 11.04 3.59
CA TRP A 78 -11.77 10.40 2.34
C TRP A 78 -11.03 11.37 1.43
N ASN A 79 -11.46 12.64 1.39
CA ASN A 79 -10.81 13.62 0.53
C ASN A 79 -9.41 13.98 1.02
N ALA A 80 -9.18 13.91 2.32
CA ALA A 80 -7.88 14.22 2.89
C ALA A 80 -6.91 13.06 2.82
N LEU A 81 -7.42 11.83 2.76
CA LEU A 81 -6.57 10.65 2.71
C LEU A 81 -5.90 10.49 1.34
N PRO A 82 -4.68 9.92 1.32
CA PRO A 82 -4.08 9.59 0.03
C PRO A 82 -4.84 8.46 -0.65
N ASP A 83 -4.52 8.22 -1.92
CA ASP A 83 -5.15 7.16 -2.69
C ASP A 83 -4.96 5.81 -1.99
N GLY A 84 -6.05 5.12 -1.71
CA GLY A 84 -6.03 3.81 -1.07
C GLY A 84 -6.19 2.66 -2.06
N GLY A 85 -6.03 2.93 -3.36
CA GLY A 85 -6.17 1.89 -4.37
C GLY A 85 -5.14 0.79 -4.20
N PRO A 86 -5.45 -0.41 -4.68
CA PRO A 86 -4.55 -1.55 -4.51
C PRO A 86 -3.33 -1.43 -5.41
N MET A 87 -2.21 -1.92 -4.91
CA MET A 87 -1.05 -2.12 -5.75
C MET A 87 -1.30 -3.36 -6.61
N PRO A 88 -0.69 -3.44 -7.78
CA PRO A 88 -0.89 -4.62 -8.61
C PRO A 88 -0.36 -5.88 -7.94
N THR A 89 -1.02 -6.99 -8.16
CA THR A 89 -0.52 -8.28 -7.69
C THR A 89 0.54 -8.76 -8.67
N LEU A 90 1.73 -9.06 -8.16
CA LEU A 90 2.84 -9.54 -9.00
C LEU A 90 3.18 -10.97 -8.64
N GLN A 91 3.46 -11.77 -9.65
CA GLN A 91 3.81 -13.16 -9.46
C GLN A 91 4.60 -13.63 -10.67
N GLU A 92 5.07 -14.85 -10.62
CA GLU A 92 5.83 -15.39 -11.73
C GLU A 92 5.02 -15.29 -13.02
N GLY A 93 5.61 -14.70 -14.05
CA GLY A 93 4.94 -14.42 -15.31
C GLY A 93 4.56 -12.96 -15.47
N SER A 94 4.56 -12.18 -14.41
CA SER A 94 4.29 -10.75 -14.50
C SER A 94 5.48 -10.04 -15.14
N SER A 95 5.21 -8.89 -15.77
CA SER A 95 6.29 -8.11 -16.39
C SER A 95 5.92 -6.64 -16.39
N GLY A 96 6.90 -5.79 -16.63
CA GLY A 96 6.68 -4.36 -16.77
C GLY A 96 7.49 -3.54 -15.78
N ASP A 97 7.18 -2.25 -15.73
CA ASP A 97 7.93 -1.31 -14.91
C ASP A 97 7.78 -1.55 -13.42
N VAL A 98 6.60 -2.00 -12.99
CA VAL A 98 6.40 -2.29 -11.57
C VAL A 98 7.29 -3.45 -11.15
N VAL A 99 7.41 -4.48 -12.01
CA VAL A 99 8.30 -5.61 -11.73
C VAL A 99 9.74 -5.13 -11.67
N ARG A 100 10.13 -4.25 -12.59
CA ARG A 100 11.48 -3.71 -12.58
C ARG A 100 11.78 -2.95 -11.29
N SER A 101 10.82 -2.15 -10.83
CA SER A 101 10.97 -1.40 -9.58
C SER A 101 11.07 -2.35 -8.40
N LEU A 102 10.26 -3.39 -8.38
CA LEU A 102 10.31 -4.40 -7.33
C LEU A 102 11.69 -5.07 -7.32
N GLN A 103 12.18 -5.46 -8.48
CA GLN A 103 13.49 -6.10 -8.58
C GLN A 103 14.61 -5.19 -8.06
N THR A 104 14.49 -3.88 -8.34
CA THR A 104 15.46 -2.90 -7.85
C THR A 104 15.46 -2.88 -6.33
N VAL A 105 14.28 -2.82 -5.71
CA VAL A 105 14.18 -2.79 -4.25
C VAL A 105 14.72 -4.09 -3.65
N LEU A 106 14.36 -5.23 -4.22
CA LEU A 106 14.80 -6.52 -3.71
C LEU A 106 16.32 -6.66 -3.82
N THR A 107 16.90 -6.14 -4.89
CA THR A 107 18.35 -6.19 -5.07
C THR A 107 19.06 -5.30 -4.06
N ASN A 108 18.60 -4.07 -3.94
CA ASN A 108 19.25 -3.09 -3.07
C ASN A 108 19.10 -3.41 -1.60
N GLY A 109 17.98 -4.01 -1.23
CA GLY A 109 17.69 -4.30 0.17
C GLY A 109 18.27 -5.63 0.66
N ALA A 110 18.83 -6.42 -0.24
CA ALA A 110 19.30 -7.75 0.15
C ALA A 110 20.54 -7.74 1.03
N SER A 111 21.20 -6.60 1.15
CA SER A 111 22.42 -6.50 1.93
C SER A 111 22.15 -6.76 3.41
N GLY A 112 22.19 -8.01 3.79
CA GLY A 112 22.05 -8.36 5.20
C GLY A 112 20.62 -8.53 5.69
N GLN A 113 19.65 -8.33 4.84
CA GLN A 113 18.27 -8.49 5.24
C GLN A 113 17.72 -9.83 4.74
N TRP A 114 17.52 -9.97 3.47
CA TRP A 114 17.19 -11.27 2.89
C TRP A 114 18.36 -11.66 1.99
N ASN A 115 18.56 -12.95 1.87
CA ASN A 115 19.80 -13.43 1.25
C ASN A 115 19.67 -13.87 -0.20
N THR A 116 18.57 -13.51 -0.84
CA THR A 116 18.34 -13.91 -2.22
C THR A 116 17.88 -12.69 -3.02
N THR A 117 18.53 -12.46 -4.17
CA THR A 117 18.17 -11.35 -5.05
C THR A 117 17.53 -11.90 -6.32
N PRO A 118 16.86 -11.03 -7.10
CA PRO A 118 16.30 -11.46 -8.39
C PRO A 118 17.34 -11.77 -9.44
N GLN A 119 18.60 -11.49 -9.17
CA GLN A 119 19.72 -11.75 -10.08
C GLN A 119 19.62 -11.00 -11.39
N GLY A 120 18.98 -9.84 -11.37
CA GLY A 120 18.86 -9.00 -12.55
C GLY A 120 17.64 -8.12 -12.43
N ILE A 121 17.69 -6.97 -13.09
CA ILE A 121 16.57 -6.03 -13.11
C ILE A 121 16.14 -5.92 -14.56
N ASP A 122 15.35 -6.88 -15.00
CA ASP A 122 14.95 -6.98 -16.41
C ASP A 122 13.46 -6.75 -16.65
N GLY A 123 12.69 -6.56 -15.59
CA GLY A 123 11.26 -6.33 -15.72
C GLY A 123 10.44 -7.58 -15.92
N ASP A 124 11.06 -8.77 -15.83
CA ASP A 124 10.35 -10.04 -15.96
C ASP A 124 10.39 -10.79 -14.64
N PHE A 125 9.22 -11.15 -14.13
CA PHE A 125 9.10 -11.86 -12.87
C PHE A 125 9.30 -13.35 -13.15
N GLY A 126 10.56 -13.77 -13.09
CA GLY A 126 10.90 -15.17 -13.33
C GLY A 126 11.18 -15.91 -12.04
N PRO A 127 11.75 -17.13 -12.15
CA PRO A 127 12.02 -17.96 -10.96
C PRO A 127 12.95 -17.29 -9.95
N HIS A 128 13.95 -16.56 -10.41
CA HIS A 128 14.87 -15.88 -9.49
C HIS A 128 14.17 -14.76 -8.74
N THR A 129 13.30 -14.02 -9.41
CA THR A 129 12.52 -12.99 -8.76
C THR A 129 11.58 -13.61 -7.75
N LYS A 130 10.94 -14.72 -8.10
CA LYS A 130 10.06 -15.42 -7.18
C LYS A 130 10.81 -15.86 -5.93
N ALA A 131 12.00 -16.45 -6.09
CA ALA A 131 12.78 -16.89 -4.95
C ALA A 131 13.17 -15.71 -4.05
N SER A 132 13.49 -14.57 -4.66
CA SER A 132 13.81 -13.37 -3.90
C SER A 132 12.59 -12.84 -3.15
N VAL A 133 11.41 -12.88 -3.78
CA VAL A 133 10.18 -12.48 -3.11
C VAL A 133 9.90 -13.38 -1.92
N GLU A 134 10.07 -14.69 -2.10
CA GLU A 134 9.84 -15.63 -0.99
C GLU A 134 10.80 -15.35 0.17
N ALA A 135 12.05 -15.06 -0.13
CA ALA A 135 13.02 -14.73 0.93
C ALA A 135 12.63 -13.42 1.62
N PHE A 136 12.20 -12.44 0.85
CA PHE A 136 11.74 -11.17 1.40
C PHE A 136 10.52 -11.36 2.28
N GLN A 137 9.57 -12.18 1.84
CA GLN A 137 8.35 -12.45 2.60
C GLN A 137 8.67 -13.13 3.92
N SER A 138 9.57 -14.08 3.90
CA SER A 138 10.01 -14.76 5.11
C SER A 138 10.68 -13.78 6.06
N TRP A 139 11.53 -12.92 5.54
CA TRP A 139 12.18 -11.88 6.35
C TRP A 139 11.15 -10.93 6.94
N GLY A 140 10.11 -10.58 6.17
CA GLY A 140 9.07 -9.65 6.59
C GLY A 140 7.99 -10.26 7.46
N GLY A 141 8.00 -11.56 7.67
CA GLY A 141 7.01 -12.22 8.52
C GLY A 141 5.65 -12.43 7.88
N VAL A 142 5.60 -12.45 6.56
CA VAL A 142 4.35 -12.71 5.84
C VAL A 142 4.45 -14.04 5.10
N THR A 143 3.33 -14.50 4.54
CA THR A 143 3.29 -15.78 3.85
C THR A 143 4.27 -15.80 2.68
N GLY A 144 5.15 -16.79 2.65
CA GLY A 144 6.17 -16.90 1.61
C GLY A 144 5.68 -17.69 0.41
N ASP A 145 4.73 -17.11 -0.30
CA ASP A 145 4.12 -17.78 -1.45
C ASP A 145 4.65 -17.29 -2.80
N GLY A 146 5.56 -16.33 -2.78
CA GLY A 146 6.13 -15.78 -4.02
C GLY A 146 5.19 -14.86 -4.77
N ILE A 147 4.08 -14.50 -4.16
CA ILE A 147 3.10 -13.60 -4.78
C ILE A 147 3.09 -12.29 -3.99
N VAL A 148 3.27 -11.17 -4.71
CA VAL A 148 3.32 -9.86 -4.07
C VAL A 148 1.90 -9.30 -4.03
N GLY A 149 1.23 -9.53 -2.91
CA GLY A 149 -0.11 -9.01 -2.68
C GLY A 149 -0.11 -7.97 -1.58
N ASP A 150 -1.28 -7.62 -1.05
CA ASP A 150 -1.41 -6.56 -0.06
C ASP A 150 -0.48 -6.73 1.15
N GLN A 151 -0.35 -7.96 1.64
CA GLN A 151 0.50 -8.19 2.80
C GLN A 151 1.96 -7.93 2.48
N THR A 152 2.41 -8.38 1.31
CA THR A 152 3.79 -8.18 0.91
C THR A 152 4.10 -6.70 0.68
N TRP A 153 3.20 -6.00 0.01
CA TRP A 153 3.40 -4.56 -0.22
C TRP A 153 3.50 -3.79 1.09
N SER A 154 2.89 -4.31 2.15
CA SER A 154 2.85 -3.64 3.44
C SER A 154 4.06 -3.92 4.32
N VAL A 155 4.97 -4.77 3.91
CA VAL A 155 6.14 -5.10 4.73
C VAL A 155 7.02 -3.88 4.92
N SER A 156 7.40 -3.62 6.17
CA SER A 156 8.26 -2.50 6.51
C SER A 156 9.71 -2.83 6.16
N LEU A 157 10.39 -1.89 5.54
CA LEU A 157 11.78 -2.08 5.14
C LEU A 157 12.77 -1.61 6.19
N HIS A 158 12.29 -1.15 7.33
CA HIS A 158 13.12 -0.67 8.44
C HIS A 158 13.97 0.54 8.10
N ALA A 159 14.01 0.96 6.87
CA ALA A 159 14.79 2.12 6.46
C ALA A 159 13.84 3.26 6.21
N ALA A 160 14.00 4.35 6.95
CA ALA A 160 13.19 5.55 6.79
C ALA A 160 11.69 5.29 6.93
N SER A 161 11.32 4.27 7.68
CA SER A 161 9.91 3.93 7.95
C SER A 161 9.10 3.67 6.67
N SER A 162 9.75 3.20 5.61
CA SER A 162 9.01 2.93 4.38
C SER A 162 8.57 1.47 4.31
N THR A 163 7.52 1.24 3.51
CA THR A 163 7.06 -0.09 3.18
C THR A 163 7.53 -0.43 1.77
N LEU A 164 7.33 -1.69 1.38
CA LEU A 164 7.68 -2.09 0.03
C LEU A 164 6.92 -1.28 -1.01
N GLU A 165 5.62 -1.03 -0.78
CA GLU A 165 4.84 -0.26 -1.74
C GLU A 165 5.38 1.17 -1.89
N SER A 166 5.83 1.78 -0.80
CA SER A 166 6.41 3.12 -0.87
C SER A 166 7.72 3.13 -1.61
N ALA A 167 8.53 2.11 -1.40
CA ALA A 167 9.84 2.01 -2.04
C ALA A 167 9.72 1.79 -3.55
N VAL A 168 8.69 1.06 -3.96
CA VAL A 168 8.47 0.80 -5.39
C VAL A 168 7.89 2.02 -6.09
N GLY A 169 7.10 2.82 -5.39
CA GLY A 169 6.52 4.02 -5.95
C GLY A 169 5.00 3.95 -6.02
N LEU A 170 4.34 4.77 -5.25
CA LEU A 170 2.88 4.72 -5.16
C LEU A 170 2.18 5.19 -6.44
N ASN A 171 2.90 5.87 -7.30
CA ASN A 171 2.27 6.39 -8.51
C ASN A 171 1.81 5.30 -9.47
N PHE A 172 2.27 4.07 -9.27
CA PHE A 172 1.83 2.97 -10.12
C PHE A 172 0.37 2.61 -9.90
N ILE A 173 -0.20 2.97 -8.76
CA ILE A 173 -1.58 2.61 -8.48
C ILE A 173 -2.58 3.62 -9.03
N ILE A 174 -2.09 4.72 -9.56
CA ILE A 174 -2.97 5.75 -10.08
C ILE A 174 -3.32 5.49 -11.54
N GLY A 175 -2.62 4.66 -12.16
CA GLY A 175 -2.73 4.40 -13.59
C GLY A 175 -4.10 4.09 -14.16
#